data_593aa73782e02cd9520b786cc0b640fc
#
_entry.id   593aa73782e02cd9520b786cc0b640fc
#
_cell.length_a   1.000
_cell.length_b   1.000
_cell.length_c   1.000
_cell.angle_alpha   90.00
_cell.angle_beta   90.00
_cell.angle_gamma   90.00
#
_symmetry.space_group_name_H-M   'P 1'
#
loop_
_entity.id
_entity.type
_entity.pdbx_description
1 polymer ?
#
loop_
_entity_poly.entity_id
_entity_poly.type
_entity_poly.pdbx_seq_one_letter_code
_entity_poly.pdbx_strand_id
1 'polypeptide(L)'
;RSEPLVITEGCTDCWSAMSMGYKAIAIPSATLCNEECRNLLAGRNLHMWPDQDKPGLGLYMKLQEMFPQLVYHQLPEGCKDLSDYYQSFYVQKM
;
A
#
# COMPACT_ATOMS: atom_id res chain seq x y z
N ARG A 1 7.77 -15.27 -3.03
CA ARG A 1 8.67 -14.12 -3.03
C ARG A 1 8.37 -13.17 -4.15
N SER A 2 8.05 -13.70 -5.31
CA SER A 2 7.66 -12.86 -6.43
C SER A 2 6.21 -12.42 -6.29
N GLU A 3 5.46 -13.00 -5.39
CA GLU A 3 4.07 -12.62 -5.18
C GLU A 3 4.00 -11.19 -4.63
N PRO A 4 3.20 -10.29 -5.25
CA PRO A 4 3.15 -8.92 -4.77
C PRO A 4 2.50 -8.82 -3.40
N LEU A 5 3.10 -7.98 -2.55
CA LEU A 5 2.56 -7.65 -1.24
C LEU A 5 2.29 -6.16 -1.23
N VAL A 6 1.05 -5.78 -0.95
CA VAL A 6 0.63 -4.38 -0.98
C VAL A 6 0.74 -3.80 0.43
N ILE A 7 1.40 -2.65 0.53
CA ILE A 7 1.46 -1.90 1.78
C ILE A 7 0.42 -0.79 1.71
N THR A 8 -0.36 -0.65 2.78
CA THR A 8 -1.38 0.40 2.87
C THR A 8 -1.20 1.17 4.15
N GLU A 9 -1.74 2.39 4.18
CA GLU A 9 -1.71 3.21 5.38
C GLU A 9 -2.78 2.77 6.37
N GLY A 10 -3.97 2.49 5.90
CA GLY A 10 -5.10 2.17 6.76
C GLY A 10 -5.65 0.78 6.56
N CYS A 11 -6.44 0.34 7.55
CA CYS A 11 -7.03 -1.00 7.51
C CYS A 11 -8.07 -1.13 6.39
N THR A 12 -8.80 -0.06 6.09
CA THR A 12 -9.80 -0.08 5.03
C THR A 12 -9.13 -0.32 3.67
N ASP A 13 -8.02 0.35 3.42
CA ASP A 13 -7.26 0.16 2.19
C ASP A 13 -6.66 -1.24 2.14
N CYS A 14 -6.20 -1.74 3.27
CA CYS A 14 -5.66 -3.10 3.35
C CYS A 14 -6.73 -4.11 2.97
N TRP A 15 -7.93 -3.94 3.52
CA TRP A 15 -9.05 -4.80 3.19
C TRP A 15 -9.42 -4.71 1.72
N SER A 16 -9.38 -3.50 1.16
CA SER A 16 -9.68 -3.29 -0.26
C SER A 16 -8.66 -4.02 -1.14
N ALA A 17 -7.38 -3.92 -0.80
CA ALA A 17 -6.33 -4.62 -1.55
C ALA A 17 -6.54 -6.12 -1.51
N MET A 18 -6.91 -6.65 -0.34
CA MET A 18 -7.19 -8.08 -0.21
C MET A 18 -8.39 -8.49 -1.04
N SER A 19 -9.41 -7.62 -1.10
CA SER A 19 -10.59 -7.90 -1.91
C SER A 19 -10.29 -7.87 -3.40
N MET A 20 -9.22 -7.17 -3.79
CA MET A 20 -8.77 -7.15 -5.18
C MET A 20 -7.88 -8.35 -5.52
N GLY A 21 -7.63 -9.22 -4.56
CA GLY A 21 -6.85 -10.43 -4.77
C GLY A 21 -5.40 -10.34 -4.37
N TYR A 22 -4.98 -9.24 -3.73
CA TYR A 22 -3.60 -9.08 -3.28
C TYR A 22 -3.45 -9.50 -1.83
N LYS A 23 -2.25 -9.91 -1.46
CA LYS A 23 -1.88 -9.95 -0.06
C LYS A 23 -1.49 -8.53 0.35
N ALA A 24 -1.86 -8.13 1.57
CA ALA A 24 -1.67 -6.76 1.99
C ALA A 24 -1.35 -6.67 3.47
N ILE A 25 -0.67 -5.59 3.83
CA ILE A 25 -0.34 -5.29 5.22
C ILE A 25 -0.51 -3.79 5.42
N ALA A 26 -1.10 -3.41 6.55
CA ALA A 26 -1.30 -2.00 6.88
C ALA A 26 -0.14 -1.52 7.76
N ILE A 27 0.49 -0.43 7.34
CA ILE A 27 1.57 0.22 8.10
C ILE A 27 1.18 1.70 8.22
N PRO A 28 0.48 2.07 9.31
CA PRO A 28 -0.02 3.45 9.45
C PRO A 28 1.08 4.49 9.60
N SER A 29 2.26 4.06 10.04
CA SER A 29 3.38 4.97 10.24
C SER A 29 4.67 4.20 10.07
N ALA A 30 5.67 4.86 9.47
CA ALA A 30 6.98 4.22 9.28
C ALA A 30 7.62 3.86 10.62
N THR A 31 7.30 4.61 11.69
CA THR A 31 7.86 4.33 13.02
C THR A 31 7.29 3.06 13.63
N LEU A 32 6.15 2.58 13.13
CA LEU A 32 5.56 1.34 13.63
C LEU A 32 6.18 0.10 12.98
N CYS A 33 6.98 0.28 11.94
CA CYS A 33 7.67 -0.82 11.30
C CYS A 33 8.97 -1.07 12.02
N ASN A 34 8.96 -1.97 13.00
CA ASN A 34 10.14 -2.28 13.80
C ASN A 34 11.09 -3.19 13.02
N GLU A 35 12.17 -3.60 13.70
CA GLU A 35 13.20 -4.41 13.06
C GLU A 35 12.63 -5.73 12.53
N GLU A 36 11.74 -6.33 13.30
CA GLU A 36 11.10 -7.58 12.92
C GLU A 36 10.29 -7.41 11.64
N CYS A 37 9.52 -6.32 11.58
CA CYS A 37 8.73 -5.97 10.40
C CYS A 37 9.64 -5.75 9.19
N ARG A 38 10.74 -5.02 9.40
CA ARG A 38 11.69 -4.77 8.32
C ARG A 38 12.29 -6.05 7.78
N ASN A 39 12.64 -6.97 8.66
CA ASN A 39 13.21 -8.26 8.25
C ASN A 39 12.21 -9.08 7.48
N LEU A 40 10.95 -9.05 7.89
CA LEU A 40 9.88 -9.77 7.20
C LEU A 40 9.66 -9.25 5.79
N LEU A 41 9.78 -7.95 5.59
CA LEU A 41 9.48 -7.32 4.32
C LEU A 41 10.69 -7.18 3.41
N ALA A 42 11.89 -7.35 3.96
CA ALA A 42 13.11 -7.22 3.18
C ALA A 42 13.13 -8.25 2.05
N GLY A 43 13.43 -7.80 0.84
CA GLY A 43 13.50 -8.69 -0.31
C GLY A 43 12.17 -9.13 -0.88
N ARG A 44 11.05 -8.67 -0.31
CA ARG A 44 9.73 -8.99 -0.82
C ARG A 44 9.37 -8.06 -1.98
N ASN A 45 8.46 -8.52 -2.81
CA ASN A 45 7.95 -7.72 -3.94
C ASN A 45 6.89 -6.76 -3.41
N LEU A 46 7.32 -5.57 -2.98
CA LEU A 46 6.46 -4.62 -2.28
C LEU A 46 5.88 -3.58 -3.23
N HIS A 47 4.60 -3.32 -3.08
CA HIS A 47 3.86 -2.36 -3.89
C HIS A 47 3.00 -1.48 -3.00
N MET A 48 2.78 -0.23 -3.42
CA MET A 48 1.97 0.70 -2.66
C MET A 48 1.23 1.66 -3.58
N TRP A 49 -0.05 1.86 -3.31
CA TRP A 49 -0.86 2.93 -3.89
C TRP A 49 -1.05 3.97 -2.79
N PRO A 50 -0.13 4.94 -2.65
CA PRO A 50 -0.23 5.91 -1.55
C PRO A 50 -1.45 6.80 -1.70
N ASP A 51 -2.02 7.19 -0.54
CA ASP A 51 -3.07 8.20 -0.53
C ASP A 51 -2.54 9.46 -1.23
N GLN A 52 -3.40 10.11 -1.99
CA GLN A 52 -3.01 11.28 -2.79
C GLN A 52 -3.08 12.55 -1.96
N ASP A 53 -2.36 12.57 -0.83
CA ASP A 53 -2.24 13.72 0.05
C ASP A 53 -0.83 13.75 0.63
N LYS A 54 -0.50 14.84 1.33
CA LYS A 54 0.84 14.99 1.87
C LYS A 54 1.22 13.88 2.86
N PRO A 55 0.34 13.53 3.82
CA PRO A 55 0.69 12.44 4.75
C PRO A 55 0.91 11.11 4.05
N GLY A 56 0.07 10.79 3.06
CA GLY A 56 0.19 9.52 2.35
C GLY A 56 1.45 9.44 1.53
N LEU A 57 1.77 10.50 0.80
CA LEU A 57 2.99 10.54 0.01
C LEU A 57 4.23 10.57 0.90
N GLY A 58 4.13 11.26 2.05
CA GLY A 58 5.22 11.28 3.02
C GLY A 58 5.50 9.90 3.59
N LEU A 59 4.46 9.15 3.90
CA LEU A 59 4.61 7.79 4.37
C LEU A 59 5.28 6.92 3.31
N TYR A 60 4.84 7.04 2.06
CA TYR A 60 5.46 6.28 0.97
C TYR A 60 6.96 6.58 0.87
N MET A 61 7.33 7.86 0.95
CA MET A 61 8.73 8.24 0.82
C MET A 61 9.58 7.64 1.92
N LYS A 62 9.07 7.64 3.15
CA LYS A 62 9.78 7.05 4.28
C LYS A 62 9.92 5.53 4.13
N LEU A 63 8.86 4.88 3.69
CA LEU A 63 8.90 3.43 3.50
C LEU A 63 9.81 3.07 2.34
N GLN A 64 9.85 3.89 1.30
CA GLN A 64 10.74 3.64 0.16
C GLN A 64 12.21 3.75 0.55
N GLU A 65 12.53 4.61 1.53
CA GLU A 65 13.88 4.66 2.07
C GLU A 65 14.25 3.37 2.79
N MET A 66 13.29 2.79 3.51
CA MET A 66 13.50 1.54 4.23
C MET A 66 13.51 0.33 3.32
N PHE A 67 12.73 0.38 2.26
CA PHE A 67 12.57 -0.72 1.32
C PHE A 67 12.77 -0.19 -0.11
N PRO A 68 14.02 -0.13 -0.59
CA PRO A 68 14.27 0.43 -1.93
C PRO A 68 13.52 -0.27 -3.06
N GLN A 69 13.11 -1.52 -2.84
CA GLN A 69 12.38 -2.30 -3.84
C GLN A 69 10.89 -1.95 -3.89
N LEU A 70 10.42 -1.05 -3.01
CA LEU A 70 9.01 -0.67 -2.98
C LEU A 70 8.62 0.04 -4.27
N VAL A 71 7.58 -0.45 -4.91
CA VAL A 71 7.11 0.08 -6.19
C VAL A 71 5.92 1.02 -5.96
N TYR A 72 6.04 2.22 -6.50
CA TYR A 72 4.98 3.23 -6.42
C TYR A 72 3.95 3.01 -7.51
N HIS A 73 2.68 3.07 -7.13
CA HIS A 73 1.58 3.02 -8.09
C HIS A 73 0.72 4.27 -7.93
N GLN A 74 0.50 4.96 -9.02
CA GLN A 74 -0.33 6.16 -9.04
C GLN A 74 -1.80 5.75 -9.08
N LEU A 75 -2.59 6.30 -8.14
CA LEU A 75 -4.03 6.09 -8.19
C LEU A 75 -4.63 6.87 -9.36
N PRO A 76 -5.69 6.33 -9.98
CA PRO A 76 -6.35 7.06 -11.08
C PRO A 76 -6.90 8.40 -10.60
N GLU A 77 -7.06 9.31 -11.52
CA GLU A 77 -7.64 10.61 -11.23
C GLU A 77 -9.02 10.43 -10.61
N GLY A 78 -9.29 11.17 -9.55
CA GLY A 78 -10.56 11.07 -8.83
C GLY A 78 -10.54 10.10 -7.66
N CYS A 79 -9.50 9.30 -7.54
CA CYS A 79 -9.35 8.36 -6.43
C CYS A 79 -8.33 8.91 -5.44
N LYS A 80 -8.74 9.12 -4.20
CA LYS A 80 -7.86 9.63 -3.15
C LYS A 80 -7.04 8.54 -2.51
N ASP A 81 -7.62 7.35 -2.41
CA ASP A 81 -6.98 6.22 -1.75
C ASP A 81 -7.37 4.93 -2.45
N LEU A 82 -6.80 3.82 -2.00
CA LEU A 82 -7.03 2.52 -2.61
C LEU A 82 -8.47 2.07 -2.44
N SER A 83 -9.12 2.47 -1.35
CA SER A 83 -10.51 2.13 -1.11
C SER A 83 -11.41 2.76 -2.17
N ASP A 84 -11.16 4.04 -2.52
CA ASP A 84 -11.89 4.71 -3.60
C ASP A 84 -11.69 3.98 -4.92
N TYR A 85 -10.45 3.58 -5.20
CA TYR A 85 -10.12 2.87 -6.42
C TYR A 85 -10.89 1.56 -6.50
N TYR A 86 -10.89 0.80 -5.41
CA TYR A 86 -11.59 -0.49 -5.37
C TYR A 86 -13.08 -0.30 -5.64
N GLN A 87 -13.71 0.66 -4.98
CA GLN A 87 -15.14 0.89 -5.15
C GLN A 87 -15.48 1.38 -6.56
N SER A 88 -14.64 2.23 -7.13
CA SER A 88 -14.92 2.79 -8.44
C SER A 88 -14.74 1.79 -9.58
N PHE A 89 -13.74 0.93 -9.48
CA PHE A 89 -13.36 0.07 -10.60
C PHE A 89 -13.63 -1.40 -10.39
N TYR A 90 -13.91 -1.82 -9.17
CA TYR A 90 -14.18 -3.23 -8.88
C TYR A 90 -15.62 -3.46 -8.46
N VAL A 91 -16.14 -2.66 -7.53
CA VAL A 91 -17.48 -2.88 -7.02
C VAL A 91 -18.54 -2.43 -8.02
N GLN A 92 -18.34 -1.27 -8.62
CA GLN A 92 -19.35 -0.68 -9.51
C GLN A 92 -19.52 -1.45 -10.81
N LYS A 93 -18.57 -2.30 -11.14
CA LYS A 93 -18.67 -3.09 -12.36
C LYS A 93 -19.52 -4.33 -12.18
N MET A 94 -19.87 -4.63 -10.97
CA MET A 94 -20.73 -5.76 -10.65
C MET A 94 -22.17 -5.32 -10.59
#